data_d00f5e9d6334151cdae859708fd52ac6
#
_entry.id   d00f5e9d6334151cdae859708fd52ac6
#
_cell.length_a   1.000
_cell.length_b   1.000
_cell.length_c   1.000
_cell.angle_alpha   90.00
_cell.angle_beta   90.00
_cell.angle_gamma   90.00
#
_symmetry.space_group_name_H-M   'P 1'
#
loop_
_entity.id
_entity.type
_entity.pdbx_description
1 polymer ?
#
loop_
_entity_poly.entity_id
_entity_poly.type
_entity_poly.pdbx_seq_one_letter_code
_entity_poly.pdbx_strand_id
1 'polypeptide(L)'
;VTSHMIDAPSGASALLFAGVTSVALSPAVVLLATVVLHHNDLILLAIGSAFVWLLAITVCASFWWATASLGDGSRLVIAVLSGAPVQEASRWLTYALYLRLLRGLHSGPLPPAAVSLHAMAPSAVANGVGIGLMQTLVMFGDTATRSLLPGSLYTDACASLSLFAVNALCALGMLLVNVLLSLLGWLVAYPRRSRTLGGVLVVLHLLASASTLSNSPLLFPADGCVVALPCLLGTVAATGLLTAYLVSVSFESDRLAVAPPRVAV
;
A
#
# COMPACT_ATOMS: atom_id res chain seq x y z
N VAL A 1 22.67 16.66 9.59
CA VAL A 1 23.02 15.52 8.76
C VAL A 1 24.52 15.55 8.54
N THR A 2 25.28 14.86 9.38
CA THR A 2 26.72 14.66 9.19
C THR A 2 26.90 13.52 8.17
N SER A 3 27.14 13.88 6.90
CA SER A 3 27.46 12.92 5.86
C SER A 3 28.95 12.55 5.96
N HIS A 4 29.26 11.40 6.52
CA HIS A 4 30.55 10.76 6.26
C HIS A 4 30.48 10.11 4.88
N MET A 5 30.99 10.81 3.86
CA MET A 5 31.23 10.19 2.54
C MET A 5 32.44 9.26 2.65
N ILE A 6 32.20 7.98 2.50
CA ILE A 6 33.24 6.99 2.24
C ILE A 6 33.21 6.74 0.74
N ASP A 7 34.26 7.08 0.01
CA ASP A 7 34.37 6.84 -1.42
C ASP A 7 34.30 5.34 -1.74
N ALA A 8 33.12 4.89 -2.19
CA ALA A 8 32.93 3.55 -2.68
C ALA A 8 33.29 3.47 -4.18
N PRO A 9 33.91 2.37 -4.66
CA PRO A 9 34.19 2.20 -6.08
C PRO A 9 32.89 2.22 -6.90
N SER A 10 32.96 2.76 -8.12
CA SER A 10 31.79 3.01 -8.99
C SER A 10 30.86 1.80 -9.24
N GLY A 11 31.37 0.58 -9.12
CA GLY A 11 30.56 -0.63 -9.19
C GLY A 11 29.70 -0.91 -7.95
N ALA A 12 30.08 -0.42 -6.77
CA ALA A 12 29.36 -0.65 -5.54
C ALA A 12 28.04 0.13 -5.47
N SER A 13 27.97 1.34 -6.05
CA SER A 13 26.74 2.14 -6.10
C SER A 13 25.69 1.54 -7.03
N ALA A 14 26.06 0.94 -8.15
CA ALA A 14 25.14 0.26 -9.04
C ALA A 14 24.54 -1.00 -8.39
N LEU A 15 25.35 -1.77 -7.64
CA LEU A 15 24.88 -2.94 -6.88
C LEU A 15 23.94 -2.52 -5.73
N LEU A 16 24.27 -1.44 -5.03
CA LEU A 16 23.42 -0.90 -3.98
C LEU A 16 22.05 -0.48 -4.54
N PHE A 17 22.06 0.29 -5.64
CA PHE A 17 20.82 0.69 -6.33
C PHE A 17 20.00 -0.52 -6.76
N ALA A 18 20.59 -1.50 -7.42
CA ALA A 18 19.90 -2.72 -7.85
C ALA A 18 19.34 -3.48 -6.66
N GLY A 19 20.10 -3.64 -5.58
CA GLY A 19 19.67 -4.34 -4.37
C GLY A 19 18.50 -3.68 -3.67
N VAL A 20 18.58 -2.39 -3.37
CA VAL A 20 17.52 -1.68 -2.65
C VAL A 20 16.26 -1.51 -3.51
N THR A 21 16.41 -1.31 -4.83
CA THR A 21 15.29 -1.22 -5.77
C THR A 21 14.59 -2.58 -5.90
N SER A 22 15.37 -3.68 -5.96
CA SER A 22 14.80 -5.04 -5.96
C SER A 22 14.02 -5.32 -4.68
N VAL A 23 14.53 -4.96 -3.51
CA VAL A 23 13.81 -5.13 -2.24
C VAL A 23 12.49 -4.33 -2.25
N ALA A 24 12.52 -3.07 -2.66
CA ALA A 24 11.34 -2.21 -2.63
C ALA A 24 10.25 -2.63 -3.63
N LEU A 25 10.63 -3.10 -4.83
CA LEU A 25 9.70 -3.29 -5.94
C LEU A 25 9.40 -4.75 -6.29
N SER A 26 10.20 -5.74 -5.80
CA SER A 26 10.03 -7.14 -6.22
C SER A 26 8.60 -7.69 -6.06
N PRO A 27 7.84 -7.45 -4.98
CA PRO A 27 6.48 -7.98 -4.90
C PRO A 27 5.55 -7.36 -5.95
N ALA A 28 5.71 -6.05 -6.24
CA ALA A 28 4.93 -5.40 -7.28
C ALA A 28 5.24 -5.99 -8.66
N VAL A 29 6.52 -6.19 -8.98
CA VAL A 29 6.96 -6.79 -10.25
C VAL A 29 6.41 -8.21 -10.39
N VAL A 30 6.49 -9.03 -9.34
CA VAL A 30 5.93 -10.38 -9.34
C VAL A 30 4.42 -10.35 -9.57
N LEU A 31 3.67 -9.55 -8.82
CA LEU A 31 2.22 -9.46 -8.96
C LEU A 31 1.79 -8.86 -10.32
N LEU A 32 2.53 -7.88 -10.84
CA LEU A 32 2.31 -7.37 -12.20
C LEU A 32 2.49 -8.50 -13.21
N ALA A 33 3.62 -9.21 -13.17
CA ALA A 33 3.96 -10.24 -14.14
C ALA A 33 3.02 -11.47 -14.06
N THR A 34 2.59 -11.88 -12.87
CA THR A 34 1.80 -13.10 -12.67
C THR A 34 0.29 -12.89 -12.72
N VAL A 35 -0.21 -11.69 -12.40
CA VAL A 35 -1.64 -11.42 -12.29
C VAL A 35 -2.08 -10.34 -13.28
N VAL A 36 -1.43 -9.16 -13.27
CA VAL A 36 -1.97 -7.97 -13.93
C VAL A 36 -1.71 -7.99 -15.44
N LEU A 37 -0.48 -8.29 -15.87
CA LEU A 37 -0.06 -8.17 -17.28
C LEU A 37 -0.74 -9.18 -18.24
N HIS A 38 -1.42 -10.20 -17.71
CA HIS A 38 -2.15 -11.17 -18.51
C HIS A 38 -3.51 -10.66 -19.01
N HIS A 39 -4.00 -9.55 -18.46
CA HIS A 39 -5.34 -9.03 -18.73
C HIS A 39 -5.30 -7.50 -18.91
N ASN A 40 -5.69 -7.02 -20.10
CA ASN A 40 -5.66 -5.59 -20.43
C ASN A 40 -6.52 -4.72 -19.51
N ASP A 41 -7.65 -5.24 -19.04
CA ASP A 41 -8.56 -4.59 -18.11
C ASP A 41 -7.89 -4.37 -16.73
N LEU A 42 -7.08 -5.33 -16.27
CA LEU A 42 -6.34 -5.21 -15.01
C LEU A 42 -5.19 -4.20 -15.13
N ILE A 43 -4.54 -4.10 -16.30
CA ILE A 43 -3.52 -3.07 -16.55
C ILE A 43 -4.16 -1.68 -16.46
N LEU A 44 -5.29 -1.48 -17.14
CA LEU A 44 -6.01 -0.20 -17.09
C LEU A 44 -6.48 0.12 -15.67
N LEU A 45 -6.94 -0.89 -14.92
CA LEU A 45 -7.33 -0.70 -13.52
C LEU A 45 -6.14 -0.32 -12.64
N ALA A 46 -4.99 -0.94 -12.79
CA ALA A 46 -3.78 -0.61 -12.03
C ALA A 46 -3.33 0.84 -12.32
N ILE A 47 -3.29 1.24 -13.60
CA ILE A 47 -2.95 2.62 -13.99
C ILE A 47 -3.98 3.62 -13.46
N GLY A 48 -5.26 3.33 -13.59
CA GLY A 48 -6.34 4.16 -13.06
C GLY A 48 -6.26 4.31 -11.54
N SER A 49 -5.96 3.23 -10.83
CA SER A 49 -5.78 3.22 -9.36
C SER A 49 -4.58 4.06 -8.92
N ALA A 50 -3.46 3.96 -9.63
CA ALA A 50 -2.28 4.79 -9.42
C ALA A 50 -2.59 6.28 -9.61
N PHE A 51 -3.36 6.61 -10.65
CA PHE A 51 -3.79 7.99 -10.91
C PHE A 51 -4.74 8.53 -9.82
N VAL A 52 -5.74 7.76 -9.41
CA VAL A 52 -6.66 8.16 -8.32
C VAL A 52 -5.89 8.36 -7.01
N TRP A 53 -4.87 7.54 -6.75
CA TRP A 53 -4.00 7.73 -5.58
C TRP A 53 -3.16 9.01 -5.68
N LEU A 54 -2.65 9.38 -6.87
CA LEU A 54 -1.96 10.67 -7.07
C LEU A 54 -2.89 11.87 -6.79
N LEU A 55 -4.15 11.79 -7.16
CA LEU A 55 -5.13 12.82 -6.81
C LEU A 55 -5.34 12.88 -5.29
N ALA A 56 -5.41 11.73 -4.62
CA ALA A 56 -5.54 11.67 -3.17
C ALA A 56 -4.34 12.30 -2.46
N ILE A 57 -3.10 12.03 -2.90
CA ILE A 57 -1.91 12.64 -2.30
C ILE A 57 -1.83 14.14 -2.56
N THR A 58 -2.37 14.63 -3.69
CA THR A 58 -2.49 16.06 -3.96
C THR A 58 -3.43 16.74 -2.96
N VAL A 59 -4.53 16.08 -2.60
CA VAL A 59 -5.43 16.55 -1.52
C VAL A 59 -4.69 16.56 -0.18
N CYS A 60 -3.91 15.50 0.14
CA CYS A 60 -3.11 15.48 1.37
C CYS A 60 -2.05 16.60 1.40
N ALA A 61 -1.44 16.92 0.25
CA ALA A 61 -0.52 18.04 0.15
C ALA A 61 -1.20 19.39 0.46
N SER A 62 -2.47 19.56 0.12
CA SER A 62 -3.24 20.76 0.49
C SER A 62 -3.40 20.89 2.00
N PHE A 63 -3.62 19.80 2.73
CA PHE A 63 -3.62 19.82 4.21
C PHE A 63 -2.24 20.17 4.79
N TRP A 64 -1.17 19.67 4.19
CA TRP A 64 0.19 20.04 4.58
C TRP A 64 0.43 21.56 4.45
N TRP A 65 -0.02 22.17 3.36
CA TRP A 65 0.07 23.61 3.15
C TRP A 65 -0.83 24.39 4.12
N ALA A 66 -2.05 23.94 4.36
CA ALA A 66 -2.99 24.58 5.27
C ALA A 66 -2.48 24.61 6.72
N THR A 67 -1.61 23.69 7.11
CA THR A 67 -1.00 23.58 8.44
C THR A 67 0.39 24.23 8.53
N ALA A 68 0.77 25.08 7.55
CA ALA A 68 2.10 25.69 7.47
C ALA A 68 2.50 26.54 8.69
N SER A 69 1.53 27.06 9.45
CA SER A 69 1.77 27.83 10.69
C SER A 69 2.11 26.95 11.90
N LEU A 70 1.97 25.64 11.81
CA LEU A 70 2.29 24.70 12.89
C LEU A 70 3.76 24.27 12.82
N GLY A 71 4.32 23.82 13.94
CA GLY A 71 5.66 23.23 13.98
C GLY A 71 5.72 21.95 13.14
N ASP A 72 6.88 21.65 12.54
CA ASP A 72 7.07 20.56 11.59
C ASP A 72 6.65 19.18 12.14
N GLY A 73 6.91 18.89 13.42
CA GLY A 73 6.46 17.64 14.05
C GLY A 73 4.93 17.51 14.08
N SER A 74 4.21 18.59 14.43
CA SER A 74 2.74 18.60 14.42
C SER A 74 2.17 18.44 13.01
N ARG A 75 2.77 19.11 12.03
CA ARG A 75 2.37 18.99 10.61
C ARG A 75 2.52 17.54 10.10
N LEU A 76 3.62 16.90 10.48
CA LEU A 76 3.88 15.51 10.08
C LEU A 76 2.82 14.55 10.66
N VAL A 77 2.47 14.71 11.94
CA VAL A 77 1.40 13.92 12.57
C VAL A 77 0.05 14.15 11.90
N ILE A 78 -0.32 15.42 11.64
CA ILE A 78 -1.57 15.76 10.94
C ILE A 78 -1.59 15.17 9.54
N ALA A 79 -0.48 15.22 8.81
CA ALA A 79 -0.38 14.65 7.47
C ALA A 79 -0.65 13.14 7.46
N VAL A 80 -0.16 12.39 8.45
CA VAL A 80 -0.44 10.95 8.59
C VAL A 80 -1.89 10.71 9.00
N LEU A 81 -2.41 11.45 10.00
CA LEU A 81 -3.79 11.27 10.48
C LEU A 81 -4.84 11.61 9.43
N SER A 82 -4.59 12.61 8.58
CA SER A 82 -5.49 12.96 7.46
C SER A 82 -5.24 12.11 6.22
N GLY A 83 -4.01 11.71 5.98
CA GLY A 83 -3.60 11.00 4.77
C GLY A 83 -4.22 9.62 4.63
N ALA A 84 -4.20 8.82 5.69
CA ALA A 84 -4.75 7.45 5.63
C ALA A 84 -6.25 7.42 5.33
N PRO A 85 -7.14 8.20 5.97
CA PRO A 85 -8.54 8.26 5.59
C PRO A 85 -8.78 8.70 4.14
N VAL A 86 -8.02 9.69 3.64
CA VAL A 86 -8.12 10.17 2.26
C VAL A 86 -7.70 9.07 1.28
N GLN A 87 -6.64 8.35 1.56
CA GLN A 87 -6.17 7.24 0.72
C GLN A 87 -7.17 6.06 0.74
N GLU A 88 -7.77 5.74 1.89
CA GLU A 88 -8.82 4.72 1.95
C GLU A 88 -10.10 5.16 1.22
N ALA A 89 -10.47 6.43 1.29
CA ALA A 89 -11.57 6.97 0.49
C ALA A 89 -11.29 6.86 -1.02
N SER A 90 -10.05 7.09 -1.47
CA SER A 90 -9.63 6.92 -2.85
C SER A 90 -9.71 5.46 -3.32
N ARG A 91 -9.35 4.51 -2.46
CA ARG A 91 -9.49 3.06 -2.71
C ARG A 91 -10.95 2.66 -2.89
N TRP A 92 -11.82 3.13 -1.98
CA TRP A 92 -13.25 2.92 -2.11
C TRP A 92 -13.83 3.57 -3.38
N LEU A 93 -13.39 4.78 -3.73
CA LEU A 93 -13.80 5.46 -4.97
C LEU A 93 -13.43 4.63 -6.20
N THR A 94 -12.22 4.09 -6.26
CA THR A 94 -11.78 3.22 -7.37
C THR A 94 -12.68 1.98 -7.49
N TYR A 95 -13.01 1.33 -6.37
CA TYR A 95 -13.95 0.22 -6.34
C TYR A 95 -15.34 0.63 -6.88
N ALA A 96 -15.87 1.76 -6.43
CA ALA A 96 -17.18 2.24 -6.88
C ALA A 96 -17.21 2.58 -8.37
N LEU A 97 -16.13 3.19 -8.90
CA LEU A 97 -15.98 3.49 -10.32
C LEU A 97 -15.85 2.20 -11.14
N TYR A 98 -15.08 1.25 -10.67
CA TYR A 98 -14.94 -0.07 -11.33
C TYR A 98 -16.29 -0.79 -11.45
N LEU A 99 -17.09 -0.83 -10.36
CA LEU A 99 -18.43 -1.43 -10.43
C LEU A 99 -19.39 -0.66 -11.37
N ARG A 100 -19.27 0.67 -11.46
CA ARG A 100 -20.05 1.47 -12.43
C ARG A 100 -19.67 1.12 -13.87
N LEU A 101 -18.36 0.98 -14.13
CA LEU A 101 -17.86 0.60 -15.45
C LEU A 101 -18.37 -0.80 -15.83
N LEU A 102 -18.26 -1.79 -14.95
CA LEU A 102 -18.77 -3.13 -15.19
C LEU A 102 -20.26 -3.14 -15.51
N ARG A 103 -21.09 -2.38 -14.79
CA ARG A 103 -22.54 -2.25 -15.08
C ARG A 103 -22.79 -1.65 -16.44
N GLY A 104 -22.04 -0.62 -16.82
CA GLY A 104 -22.14 -0.01 -18.16
C GLY A 104 -21.82 -0.99 -19.29
N LEU A 105 -20.78 -1.80 -19.11
CA LEU A 105 -20.38 -2.81 -20.09
C LEU A 105 -21.40 -3.97 -20.23
N HIS A 106 -22.07 -4.34 -19.15
CA HIS A 106 -23.06 -5.43 -19.17
C HIS A 106 -24.47 -4.96 -19.55
N SER A 107 -24.70 -3.65 -19.77
CA SER A 107 -26.00 -3.08 -20.13
C SER A 107 -27.17 -3.47 -19.20
N GLY A 108 -26.86 -3.80 -17.92
CA GLY A 108 -27.86 -4.25 -16.95
C GLY A 108 -27.29 -4.60 -15.57
N PRO A 109 -28.08 -5.28 -14.74
CA PRO A 109 -27.62 -5.81 -13.46
C PRO A 109 -26.45 -6.75 -13.63
N LEU A 110 -25.40 -6.59 -12.79
CA LEU A 110 -24.25 -7.50 -12.83
C LEU A 110 -24.66 -8.92 -12.41
N PRO A 111 -24.30 -9.95 -13.17
CA PRO A 111 -24.51 -11.32 -12.74
C PRO A 111 -23.71 -11.61 -11.46
N PRO A 112 -24.22 -12.43 -10.52
CA PRO A 112 -23.52 -12.75 -9.28
C PRO A 112 -22.10 -13.28 -9.51
N ALA A 113 -21.88 -14.03 -10.60
CA ALA A 113 -20.56 -14.54 -10.97
C ALA A 113 -19.54 -13.42 -11.24
N ALA A 114 -19.94 -12.29 -11.79
CA ALA A 114 -19.04 -11.16 -12.11
C ALA A 114 -18.55 -10.41 -10.85
N VAL A 115 -19.27 -10.52 -9.74
CA VAL A 115 -18.92 -9.93 -8.44
C VAL A 115 -18.53 -10.96 -7.39
N SER A 116 -18.32 -12.22 -7.81
CA SER A 116 -17.83 -13.28 -6.94
C SER A 116 -16.40 -12.99 -6.46
N LEU A 117 -16.02 -13.59 -5.33
CA LEU A 117 -14.67 -13.47 -4.77
C LEU A 117 -13.58 -13.79 -5.80
N HIS A 118 -13.77 -14.88 -6.57
CA HIS A 118 -12.82 -15.28 -7.61
C HIS A 118 -12.66 -14.25 -8.73
N ALA A 119 -13.78 -13.69 -9.21
CA ALA A 119 -13.77 -12.71 -10.28
C ALA A 119 -13.17 -11.37 -9.83
N MET A 120 -13.39 -10.98 -8.55
CA MET A 120 -12.93 -9.71 -8.01
C MET A 120 -11.50 -9.73 -7.45
N ALA A 121 -10.95 -10.91 -7.13
CA ALA A 121 -9.61 -11.01 -6.53
C ALA A 121 -8.48 -10.46 -7.43
N PRO A 122 -8.39 -10.77 -8.74
CA PRO A 122 -7.38 -10.17 -9.61
C PRO A 122 -7.51 -8.65 -9.69
N SER A 123 -8.75 -8.13 -9.73
CA SER A 123 -9.01 -6.68 -9.75
C SER A 123 -8.59 -6.00 -8.45
N ALA A 124 -8.80 -6.64 -7.30
CA ALA A 124 -8.33 -6.15 -6.01
C ALA A 124 -6.79 -6.10 -5.95
N VAL A 125 -6.11 -7.13 -6.49
CA VAL A 125 -4.64 -7.15 -6.62
C VAL A 125 -4.18 -6.02 -7.53
N ALA A 126 -4.78 -5.85 -8.72
CA ALA A 126 -4.42 -4.79 -9.67
C ALA A 126 -4.57 -3.39 -9.04
N ASN A 127 -5.67 -3.16 -8.29
CA ASN A 127 -5.86 -1.92 -7.53
C ASN A 127 -4.74 -1.72 -6.50
N GLY A 128 -4.45 -2.73 -5.68
CA GLY A 128 -3.43 -2.65 -4.63
C GLY A 128 -2.02 -2.45 -5.18
N VAL A 129 -1.69 -3.13 -6.27
CA VAL A 129 -0.40 -2.98 -6.97
C VAL A 129 -0.27 -1.59 -7.58
N GLY A 130 -1.31 -1.08 -8.24
CA GLY A 130 -1.31 0.27 -8.82
C GLY A 130 -1.05 1.35 -7.77
N ILE A 131 -1.80 1.32 -6.67
CA ILE A 131 -1.63 2.24 -5.53
C ILE A 131 -0.24 2.05 -4.89
N GLY A 132 0.11 0.81 -4.53
CA GLY A 132 1.35 0.51 -3.82
C GLY A 132 2.60 0.84 -4.64
N LEU A 133 2.60 0.56 -5.94
CA LEU A 133 3.70 0.91 -6.83
C LEU A 133 3.88 2.43 -6.93
N MET A 134 2.78 3.17 -7.13
CA MET A 134 2.86 4.63 -7.21
C MET A 134 3.33 5.23 -5.88
N GLN A 135 2.83 4.74 -4.75
CA GLN A 135 3.31 5.17 -3.44
C GLN A 135 4.81 4.86 -3.25
N THR A 136 5.26 3.67 -3.64
CA THR A 136 6.69 3.31 -3.59
C THR A 136 7.53 4.24 -4.44
N LEU A 137 7.11 4.57 -5.66
CA LEU A 137 7.82 5.50 -6.53
C LEU A 137 7.92 6.91 -5.92
N VAL A 138 6.86 7.41 -5.32
CA VAL A 138 6.84 8.73 -4.67
C VAL A 138 7.71 8.75 -3.41
N MET A 139 7.62 7.72 -2.56
CA MET A 139 8.34 7.69 -1.28
C MET A 139 9.82 7.32 -1.43
N PHE A 140 10.13 6.44 -2.35
CA PHE A 140 11.47 5.83 -2.46
C PHE A 140 12.26 6.31 -3.67
N GLY A 141 11.62 6.87 -4.70
CA GLY A 141 12.26 7.21 -5.98
C GLY A 141 13.48 8.14 -5.85
N ASP A 142 13.39 9.21 -5.06
CA ASP A 142 14.53 10.11 -4.80
C ASP A 142 15.65 9.38 -4.05
N THR A 143 15.32 8.57 -3.06
CA THR A 143 16.30 7.78 -2.31
C THR A 143 16.98 6.73 -3.20
N ALA A 144 16.22 6.08 -4.10
CA ALA A 144 16.77 5.14 -5.07
C ALA A 144 17.79 5.81 -6.01
N THR A 145 17.47 6.98 -6.56
CA THR A 145 18.39 7.71 -7.43
C THR A 145 19.65 8.15 -6.70
N ARG A 146 19.54 8.57 -5.43
CA ARG A 146 20.69 8.94 -4.59
C ARG A 146 21.60 7.75 -4.29
N SER A 147 21.11 6.53 -4.30
CA SER A 147 21.93 5.33 -4.08
C SER A 147 22.91 5.03 -5.23
N LEU A 148 22.75 5.70 -6.38
CA LEU A 148 23.71 5.68 -7.49
C LEU A 148 24.93 6.56 -7.22
N LEU A 149 24.85 7.50 -6.28
CA LEU A 149 25.95 8.35 -5.90
C LEU A 149 26.94 7.57 -5.02
N PRO A 150 28.23 7.93 -5.04
CA PRO A 150 29.23 7.27 -4.19
C PRO A 150 28.94 7.56 -2.70
N GLY A 151 29.08 6.53 -1.86
CA GLY A 151 28.93 6.62 -0.42
C GLY A 151 27.67 6.00 0.13
N SER A 152 27.59 5.89 1.45
CA SER A 152 26.41 5.45 2.21
C SER A 152 25.90 6.58 3.07
N LEU A 153 24.58 6.78 3.08
CA LEU A 153 23.92 7.78 3.93
C LEU A 153 23.30 7.07 5.12
N TYR A 154 23.49 7.64 6.30
CA TYR A 154 22.87 7.23 7.55
C TYR A 154 22.11 8.40 8.15
N THR A 155 21.08 8.12 8.93
CA THR A 155 20.35 9.14 9.69
C THR A 155 20.56 8.93 11.17
N ASP A 156 20.47 10.00 11.96
CA ASP A 156 20.54 9.91 13.42
C ASP A 156 19.42 9.01 13.98
N ALA A 157 18.24 8.99 13.31
CA ALA A 157 17.14 8.10 13.65
C ALA A 157 17.43 6.61 13.35
N CYS A 158 18.48 6.28 12.58
CA CYS A 158 18.88 4.91 12.29
C CYS A 158 20.37 4.85 11.93
N ALA A 159 21.22 4.78 12.94
CA ALA A 159 22.68 4.70 12.76
C ALA A 159 23.16 3.29 12.33
N SER A 160 22.37 2.25 12.57
CA SER A 160 22.73 0.85 12.31
C SER A 160 22.45 0.39 10.87
N LEU A 161 21.52 1.04 10.17
CA LEU A 161 21.14 0.70 8.81
C LEU A 161 21.28 1.94 7.89
N SER A 162 21.73 1.71 6.65
CA SER A 162 21.77 2.81 5.68
C SER A 162 20.37 3.35 5.39
N LEU A 163 20.27 4.66 5.13
CA LEU A 163 19.04 5.33 4.72
C LEU A 163 18.37 4.60 3.53
N PHE A 164 19.17 4.09 2.60
CA PHE A 164 18.69 3.36 1.44
C PHE A 164 17.98 2.06 1.82
N ALA A 165 18.55 1.28 2.74
CA ALA A 165 17.96 0.03 3.22
C ALA A 165 16.68 0.29 4.02
N VAL A 166 16.67 1.27 4.92
CA VAL A 166 15.49 1.63 5.71
C VAL A 166 14.34 2.05 4.80
N ASN A 167 14.60 2.94 3.84
CA ASN A 167 13.56 3.42 2.93
C ASN A 167 13.06 2.32 1.98
N ALA A 168 13.95 1.41 1.52
CA ALA A 168 13.52 0.26 0.71
C ALA A 168 12.60 -0.69 1.49
N LEU A 169 12.91 -0.97 2.76
CA LEU A 169 12.09 -1.81 3.63
C LEU A 169 10.75 -1.12 3.98
N CYS A 170 10.76 0.19 4.21
CA CYS A 170 9.52 0.94 4.42
C CYS A 170 8.65 0.95 3.15
N ALA A 171 9.24 1.15 1.99
CA ALA A 171 8.54 1.12 0.70
C ALA A 171 7.94 -0.27 0.43
N LEU A 172 8.70 -1.34 0.67
CA LEU A 172 8.23 -2.73 0.60
C LEU A 172 7.03 -2.96 1.53
N GLY A 173 7.14 -2.56 2.81
CA GLY A 173 6.07 -2.72 3.79
C GLY A 173 4.80 -1.99 3.38
N MET A 174 4.90 -0.73 2.95
CA MET A 174 3.76 0.07 2.48
C MET A 174 3.14 -0.49 1.21
N LEU A 175 3.93 -1.02 0.27
CA LEU A 175 3.42 -1.70 -0.92
C LEU A 175 2.58 -2.93 -0.54
N LEU A 176 3.10 -3.78 0.34
CA LEU A 176 2.39 -4.97 0.82
C LEU A 176 1.09 -4.60 1.56
N VAL A 177 1.13 -3.58 2.43
CA VAL A 177 -0.07 -3.07 3.10
C VAL A 177 -1.12 -2.63 2.07
N ASN A 178 -0.74 -1.88 1.02
CA ASN A 178 -1.69 -1.45 -0.01
C ASN A 178 -2.35 -2.61 -0.76
N VAL A 179 -1.59 -3.65 -1.09
CA VAL A 179 -2.15 -4.86 -1.72
C VAL A 179 -3.13 -5.56 -0.79
N LEU A 180 -2.74 -5.76 0.47
CA LEU A 180 -3.57 -6.46 1.47
C LEU A 180 -4.84 -5.67 1.82
N LEU A 181 -4.74 -4.35 1.99
CA LEU A 181 -5.90 -3.48 2.22
C LEU A 181 -6.84 -3.44 1.00
N SER A 182 -6.31 -3.52 -0.22
CA SER A 182 -7.14 -3.64 -1.43
C SER A 182 -7.88 -4.98 -1.46
N LEU A 183 -7.22 -6.08 -1.15
CA LEU A 183 -7.86 -7.40 -1.04
C LEU A 183 -8.96 -7.38 0.03
N LEU A 184 -8.65 -6.91 1.24
CA LEU A 184 -9.61 -6.85 2.34
C LEU A 184 -10.80 -5.92 2.01
N GLY A 185 -10.52 -4.75 1.43
CA GLY A 185 -11.54 -3.78 1.03
C GLY A 185 -12.46 -4.33 -0.04
N TRP A 186 -11.91 -4.78 -1.17
CA TRP A 186 -12.67 -5.18 -2.35
C TRP A 186 -13.41 -6.49 -2.19
N LEU A 187 -12.83 -7.46 -1.48
CA LEU A 187 -13.41 -8.79 -1.34
C LEU A 187 -14.37 -8.89 -0.13
N VAL A 188 -14.16 -8.07 0.91
CA VAL A 188 -14.90 -8.24 2.18
C VAL A 188 -15.63 -6.97 2.61
N ALA A 189 -14.93 -5.84 2.77
CA ALA A 189 -15.51 -4.68 3.43
C ALA A 189 -16.51 -3.92 2.55
N TYR A 190 -16.17 -3.66 1.28
CA TYR A 190 -16.96 -2.83 0.38
C TYR A 190 -18.21 -3.56 -0.14
N PRO A 191 -18.17 -4.84 -0.54
CA PRO A 191 -19.38 -5.57 -0.92
C PRO A 191 -20.41 -5.63 0.21
N ARG A 192 -19.95 -5.82 1.45
CA ARG A 192 -20.81 -5.89 2.64
C ARG A 192 -21.27 -4.53 3.15
N ARG A 193 -20.73 -3.42 2.60
CA ARG A 193 -20.97 -2.05 3.08
C ARG A 193 -20.79 -1.90 4.58
N SER A 194 -19.84 -2.65 5.15
CA SER A 194 -19.59 -2.68 6.59
C SER A 194 -18.79 -1.46 7.04
N ARG A 195 -19.40 -0.58 7.82
CA ARG A 195 -18.72 0.59 8.41
C ARG A 195 -17.62 0.16 9.37
N THR A 196 -17.81 -0.91 10.12
CA THR A 196 -16.81 -1.46 11.04
C THR A 196 -15.56 -1.90 10.30
N LEU A 197 -15.71 -2.69 9.22
CA LEU A 197 -14.57 -3.12 8.40
C LEU A 197 -13.92 -1.94 7.68
N GLY A 198 -14.69 -0.96 7.23
CA GLY A 198 -14.15 0.30 6.70
C GLY A 198 -13.28 1.04 7.73
N GLY A 199 -13.73 1.11 8.99
CA GLY A 199 -12.93 1.64 10.10
C GLY A 199 -11.65 0.85 10.35
N VAL A 200 -11.71 -0.49 10.28
CA VAL A 200 -10.54 -1.37 10.41
C VAL A 200 -9.51 -1.09 9.31
N LEU A 201 -9.93 -0.91 8.06
CA LEU A 201 -9.02 -0.54 6.96
C LEU A 201 -8.27 0.76 7.27
N VAL A 202 -8.99 1.80 7.71
CA VAL A 202 -8.38 3.09 8.08
C VAL A 202 -7.40 2.91 9.23
N VAL A 203 -7.74 2.15 10.27
CA VAL A 203 -6.87 1.92 11.43
C VAL A 203 -5.60 1.17 11.02
N LEU A 204 -5.70 0.11 10.22
CA LEU A 204 -4.53 -0.64 9.75
C LEU A 204 -3.62 0.25 8.88
N HIS A 205 -4.20 1.07 8.02
CA HIS A 205 -3.42 2.03 7.22
C HIS A 205 -2.75 3.09 8.11
N LEU A 206 -3.46 3.62 9.11
CA LEU A 206 -2.89 4.56 10.09
C LEU A 206 -1.73 3.93 10.86
N LEU A 207 -1.86 2.69 11.32
CA LEU A 207 -0.77 1.98 12.02
C LEU A 207 0.46 1.83 11.13
N ALA A 208 0.29 1.42 9.86
CA ALA A 208 1.39 1.32 8.91
C ALA A 208 2.04 2.68 8.64
N SER A 209 1.25 3.73 8.43
CA SER A 209 1.76 5.08 8.17
C SER A 209 2.42 5.68 9.43
N ALA A 210 1.83 5.48 10.62
CA ALA A 210 2.39 5.96 11.87
C ALA A 210 3.73 5.27 12.21
N SER A 211 3.89 3.98 11.88
CA SER A 211 5.16 3.29 12.10
C SER A 211 6.32 3.95 11.33
N THR A 212 6.06 4.48 10.13
CA THR A 212 7.08 5.19 9.34
C THR A 212 7.49 6.54 9.96
N LEU A 213 6.64 7.16 10.80
CA LEU A 213 6.97 8.40 11.51
C LEU A 213 8.14 8.24 12.48
N SER A 214 8.34 7.03 13.01
CA SER A 214 9.46 6.74 13.92
C SER A 214 10.82 6.90 13.25
N ASN A 215 10.88 6.87 11.90
CA ASN A 215 12.10 7.17 11.16
C ASN A 215 12.37 8.67 10.99
N SER A 216 11.46 9.53 11.47
CA SER A 216 11.67 10.98 11.41
C SER A 216 12.53 11.45 12.58
N PRO A 217 13.70 12.08 12.33
CA PRO A 217 14.53 12.64 13.40
C PRO A 217 13.84 13.78 14.17
N LEU A 218 12.75 14.35 13.63
CA LEU A 218 11.94 15.37 14.29
C LEU A 218 11.11 14.80 15.46
N LEU A 219 10.75 13.52 15.41
CA LEU A 219 9.91 12.86 16.41
C LEU A 219 10.72 11.86 17.25
N PHE A 220 11.68 11.19 16.63
CA PHE A 220 12.54 10.18 17.25
C PHE A 220 14.00 10.48 16.88
N PRO A 221 14.74 11.16 17.75
CA PRO A 221 16.11 11.60 17.46
C PRO A 221 17.13 10.44 17.36
N ALA A 222 16.83 9.26 17.95
CA ALA A 222 17.70 8.10 17.90
C ALA A 222 16.90 6.80 17.81
N ASP A 223 17.49 5.78 17.17
CA ASP A 223 17.00 4.39 17.09
C ASP A 223 15.54 4.22 16.56
N GLY A 224 15.02 5.19 15.82
CA GLY A 224 13.66 5.17 15.29
C GLY A 224 13.38 3.96 14.38
N CYS A 225 14.36 3.48 13.62
CA CYS A 225 14.18 2.32 12.74
C CYS A 225 13.99 1.00 13.50
N VAL A 226 14.52 0.89 14.73
CA VAL A 226 14.31 -0.29 15.60
C VAL A 226 12.85 -0.41 16.01
N VAL A 227 12.11 0.69 16.02
CA VAL A 227 10.66 0.71 16.27
C VAL A 227 9.88 0.64 14.96
N ALA A 228 10.25 1.47 13.97
CA ALA A 228 9.52 1.62 12.71
C ALA A 228 9.39 0.30 11.94
N LEU A 229 10.51 -0.40 11.71
CA LEU A 229 10.52 -1.59 10.88
C LEU A 229 9.74 -2.76 11.50
N PRO A 230 9.94 -3.14 12.78
CA PRO A 230 9.13 -4.18 13.40
C PRO A 230 7.63 -3.83 13.47
N CYS A 231 7.28 -2.59 13.78
CA CYS A 231 5.89 -2.15 13.80
C CYS A 231 5.24 -2.22 12.41
N LEU A 232 5.95 -1.79 11.36
CA LEU A 232 5.46 -1.88 9.99
C LEU A 232 5.29 -3.34 9.56
N LEU A 233 6.30 -4.19 9.78
CA LEU A 233 6.23 -5.62 9.46
C LEU A 233 5.15 -6.34 10.26
N GLY A 234 4.98 -6.00 11.55
CA GLY A 234 3.88 -6.48 12.38
C GLY A 234 2.52 -6.09 11.82
N THR A 235 2.38 -4.85 11.33
CA THR A 235 1.14 -4.38 10.67
C THR A 235 0.89 -5.14 9.37
N VAL A 236 1.91 -5.38 8.55
CA VAL A 236 1.79 -6.21 7.33
C VAL A 236 1.31 -7.62 7.69
N ALA A 237 1.94 -8.26 8.67
CA ALA A 237 1.58 -9.60 9.11
C ALA A 237 0.13 -9.66 9.66
N ALA A 238 -0.24 -8.72 10.52
CA ALA A 238 -1.59 -8.65 11.09
C ALA A 238 -2.64 -8.42 9.98
N THR A 239 -2.37 -7.51 9.05
CA THR A 239 -3.27 -7.25 7.90
C THR A 239 -3.38 -8.49 7.01
N GLY A 240 -2.27 -9.19 6.75
CA GLY A 240 -2.24 -10.42 5.96
C GLY A 240 -3.07 -11.53 6.60
N LEU A 241 -2.86 -11.79 7.88
CA LEU A 241 -3.62 -12.80 8.64
C LEU A 241 -5.12 -12.47 8.68
N LEU A 242 -5.47 -11.23 8.96
CA LEU A 242 -6.86 -10.78 8.97
C LEU A 242 -7.50 -10.94 7.59
N THR A 243 -6.81 -10.55 6.52
CA THR A 243 -7.28 -10.68 5.14
C THR A 243 -7.51 -12.15 4.80
N ALA A 244 -6.53 -13.02 5.07
CA ALA A 244 -6.65 -14.46 4.81
C ALA A 244 -7.82 -15.07 5.56
N TYR A 245 -7.98 -14.75 6.85
CA TYR A 245 -9.09 -15.24 7.68
C TYR A 245 -10.45 -14.78 7.15
N LEU A 246 -10.63 -13.48 6.92
CA LEU A 246 -11.94 -12.96 6.49
C LEU A 246 -12.30 -13.37 5.06
N VAL A 247 -11.33 -13.51 4.16
CA VAL A 247 -11.55 -14.04 2.81
C VAL A 247 -11.92 -15.50 2.86
N SER A 248 -11.26 -16.33 3.67
CA SER A 248 -11.62 -17.76 3.82
C SER A 248 -13.03 -17.96 4.37
N VAL A 249 -13.42 -17.21 5.40
CA VAL A 249 -14.79 -17.24 5.95
C VAL A 249 -15.82 -16.81 4.92
N SER A 250 -15.50 -15.79 4.12
CA SER A 250 -16.39 -15.31 3.05
C SER A 250 -16.57 -16.36 1.96
N PHE A 251 -15.49 -17.04 1.60
CA PHE A 251 -15.49 -18.10 0.59
C PHE A 251 -16.34 -19.30 1.00
N GLU A 252 -16.27 -19.69 2.27
CA GLU A 252 -17.08 -20.78 2.79
C GLU A 252 -18.58 -20.43 2.83
N SER A 253 -18.91 -19.19 3.22
CA SER A 253 -20.28 -18.66 3.18
C SER A 253 -20.88 -18.68 1.76
N ASP A 254 -20.09 -18.26 0.75
CA ASP A 254 -20.56 -18.27 -0.65
C ASP A 254 -20.77 -19.71 -1.17
N ARG A 255 -19.91 -20.66 -0.77
CA ARG A 255 -20.08 -22.08 -1.14
C ARG A 255 -21.36 -22.68 -0.55
N LEU A 256 -21.69 -22.37 0.69
CA LEU A 256 -22.89 -22.87 1.35
C LEU A 256 -24.16 -22.27 0.74
N ALA A 257 -24.13 -21.02 0.29
CA ALA A 257 -25.27 -20.35 -0.35
C ALA A 257 -25.60 -20.91 -1.74
N VAL A 258 -24.61 -21.51 -2.43
CA VAL A 258 -24.77 -22.10 -3.79
C VAL A 258 -25.10 -23.60 -3.73
N ALA A 259 -24.93 -24.27 -2.58
CA ALA A 259 -25.24 -25.69 -2.42
C ALA A 259 -26.75 -25.94 -2.60
N PRO A 260 -27.17 -26.90 -3.47
CA PRO A 260 -28.59 -27.23 -3.63
C PRO A 260 -29.16 -27.71 -2.27
N PRO A 261 -30.46 -27.42 -1.99
CA PRO A 261 -31.08 -27.88 -0.76
C PRO A 261 -30.96 -29.40 -0.69
N ARG A 262 -30.43 -29.91 0.43
CA ARG A 262 -30.39 -31.37 0.66
C ARG A 262 -31.80 -31.88 0.61
N VAL A 263 -32.14 -32.61 -0.43
CA VAL A 263 -33.41 -33.36 -0.50
C VAL A 263 -33.36 -34.35 0.66
N ALA A 264 -34.17 -34.12 1.67
CA ALA A 264 -34.40 -35.11 2.71
C ALA A 264 -35.12 -36.30 2.05
N VAL A 265 -34.43 -37.43 1.98
CA VAL A 265 -34.95 -38.72 1.53
C VAL A 265 -35.66 -39.38 2.70
#